data_7d0c3d10a01d8733220853234cea3548
#
_entry.id   7d0c3d10a01d8733220853234cea3548
#
_cell.length_a   1.000
_cell.length_b   1.000
_cell.length_c   1.000
_cell.angle_alpha   90.00
_cell.angle_beta   90.00
_cell.angle_gamma   90.00
#
_symmetry.space_group_name_H-M   'P 1'
#
loop_
_entity.id
_entity.type
_entity.pdbx_description
1 polymer ?
#
loop_
_entity_poly.entity_id
_entity_poly.type
_entity_poly.pdbx_seq_one_letter_code
_entity_poly.pdbx_strand_id
1 'polypeptide(L)'
;MRVLYVTDALAIWGGIERVLSDKMNYLVRELGYEIYVVTADQGEHPIPFPLDKRIHIMDLNIRFHQQYSFHGFKRILKHRKLERLFRSHLSSYIKEIKPDVISCIRDGYASAVLDIETSIPVIFESHAMYKDVEYENSTFIHRYSTYLFRRKFKKLNKLVTLTQGDANDWRKVCRNVIVIPNVVHLNESGRYSQCKENRAVFAGRFDIQKDFGTLVRVWEIVQMNHPDWCLDVYGNGQLKQYYEGIVSEKKLNIIIHPAVPDIIEKFICSSMLLMSSLYEPFGLVLVEAMSCGIPVVAFDCPYGPADIIKDGVDGFLIADRDIHAYANRVCQLINDEQLRFKMGRAAIQSSQRYKSEIIMPKWDQLFCNLVEGL
;
A
#
# COMPACT_ATOMS: atom_id res chain seq x y z
N MET A 1 -0.70 -1.12 26.94
CA MET A 1 -0.99 0.16 26.22
C MET A 1 -2.26 -0.01 25.42
N ARG A 2 -3.15 0.99 25.42
CA ARG A 2 -4.39 1.02 24.62
C ARG A 2 -4.20 1.86 23.38
N VAL A 3 -4.39 1.28 22.20
CA VAL A 3 -4.31 2.03 20.93
C VAL A 3 -5.67 1.98 20.24
N LEU A 4 -6.17 3.17 19.88
CA LEU A 4 -7.40 3.33 19.11
C LEU A 4 -7.07 3.58 17.65
N TYR A 5 -7.44 2.65 16.77
CA TYR A 5 -7.41 2.84 15.32
C TYR A 5 -8.72 3.44 14.81
N VAL A 6 -8.62 4.43 13.92
CA VAL A 6 -9.79 5.09 13.30
C VAL A 6 -9.69 4.96 11.79
N THR A 7 -10.65 4.26 11.18
CA THR A 7 -10.69 4.00 9.73
C THR A 7 -12.11 4.04 9.16
N ASP A 8 -12.26 3.93 7.86
CA ASP A 8 -13.57 3.81 7.19
C ASP A 8 -14.21 2.44 7.42
N ALA A 9 -13.53 1.38 7.00
CA ALA A 9 -13.95 -0.01 7.15
C ALA A 9 -12.72 -0.92 7.04
N LEU A 10 -12.85 -2.18 7.42
CA LEU A 10 -11.88 -3.26 7.21
C LEU A 10 -12.44 -4.31 6.23
N ALA A 11 -13.33 -3.90 5.32
CA ALA A 11 -14.13 -4.80 4.48
C ALA A 11 -13.50 -5.08 3.11
N ILE A 12 -12.43 -4.39 2.75
CA ILE A 12 -11.82 -4.49 1.42
C ILE A 12 -10.72 -5.55 1.43
N TRP A 13 -10.69 -6.39 0.40
CA TRP A 13 -9.56 -7.30 0.15
C TRP A 13 -8.40 -6.49 -0.47
N GLY A 14 -7.71 -5.71 0.36
CA GLY A 14 -6.70 -4.74 -0.06
C GLY A 14 -5.43 -4.79 0.78
N GLY A 15 -4.37 -4.16 0.27
CA GLY A 15 -3.08 -4.14 0.95
C GLY A 15 -3.10 -3.38 2.28
N ILE A 16 -3.93 -2.34 2.40
CA ILE A 16 -4.06 -1.54 3.64
C ILE A 16 -4.67 -2.40 4.75
N GLU A 17 -5.79 -3.05 4.47
CA GLU A 17 -6.52 -3.88 5.43
C GLU A 17 -5.67 -5.07 5.90
N ARG A 18 -4.90 -5.67 4.97
CA ARG A 18 -3.97 -6.75 5.31
C ARG A 18 -2.86 -6.26 6.26
N VAL A 19 -2.19 -5.17 5.91
CA VAL A 19 -1.11 -4.60 6.74
C VAL A 19 -1.62 -4.18 8.12
N LEU A 20 -2.82 -3.59 8.18
CA LEU A 20 -3.43 -3.21 9.46
C LEU A 20 -3.76 -4.45 10.30
N SER A 21 -4.32 -5.50 9.69
CA SER A 21 -4.62 -6.75 10.38
C SER A 21 -3.34 -7.38 10.95
N ASP A 22 -2.30 -7.50 10.14
CA ASP A 22 -1.02 -8.07 10.58
C ASP A 22 -0.40 -7.26 11.72
N LYS A 23 -0.39 -5.93 11.60
CA LYS A 23 0.12 -5.02 12.63
C LYS A 23 -0.67 -5.13 13.93
N MET A 24 -2.00 -5.04 13.88
CA MET A 24 -2.84 -5.13 15.07
C MET A 24 -2.72 -6.49 15.75
N ASN A 25 -2.70 -7.57 14.97
CA ASN A 25 -2.49 -8.92 15.48
C ASN A 25 -1.15 -9.04 16.21
N TYR A 26 -0.07 -8.50 15.65
CA TYR A 26 1.25 -8.51 16.30
C TYR A 26 1.24 -7.73 17.61
N LEU A 27 0.69 -6.51 17.62
CA LEU A 27 0.60 -5.68 18.83
C LEU A 27 -0.13 -6.39 19.97
N VAL A 28 -1.19 -7.13 19.64
CA VAL A 28 -1.97 -7.88 20.64
C VAL A 28 -1.26 -9.15 21.10
N ARG A 29 -0.68 -9.92 20.16
CA ARG A 29 -0.13 -11.27 20.45
C ARG A 29 1.23 -11.20 21.09
N GLU A 30 2.11 -10.39 20.53
CA GLU A 30 3.52 -10.34 20.91
C GLU A 30 3.81 -9.26 21.97
N LEU A 31 3.07 -8.12 21.93
CA LEU A 31 3.34 -6.99 22.82
C LEU A 31 2.25 -6.79 23.90
N GLY A 32 1.16 -7.56 23.84
CA GLY A 32 0.09 -7.50 24.85
C GLY A 32 -0.69 -6.18 24.87
N TYR A 33 -0.78 -5.48 23.72
CA TYR A 33 -1.55 -4.25 23.62
C TYR A 33 -3.05 -4.51 23.62
N GLU A 34 -3.82 -3.56 24.16
CA GLU A 34 -5.27 -3.53 24.01
C GLU A 34 -5.60 -2.71 22.76
N ILE A 35 -6.12 -3.36 21.73
CA ILE A 35 -6.42 -2.71 20.45
C ILE A 35 -7.93 -2.49 20.30
N TYR A 36 -8.28 -1.25 20.02
CA TYR A 36 -9.62 -0.80 19.68
C TYR A 36 -9.64 -0.28 18.26
N VAL A 37 -10.65 -0.64 17.49
CA VAL A 37 -10.85 -0.18 16.11
C VAL A 37 -12.21 0.47 16.00
N VAL A 38 -12.22 1.73 15.60
CA VAL A 38 -13.45 2.44 15.24
C VAL A 38 -13.54 2.49 13.73
N THR A 39 -14.66 2.01 13.20
CA THR A 39 -15.01 2.16 11.80
C THR A 39 -16.20 3.12 11.63
N ALA A 40 -16.25 3.81 10.50
CA ALA A 40 -17.35 4.71 10.19
C ALA A 40 -18.41 4.06 9.30
N ASP A 41 -18.03 3.02 8.55
CA ASP A 41 -18.84 2.47 7.45
C ASP A 41 -18.65 0.96 7.24
N GLN A 42 -18.35 0.20 8.31
CA GLN A 42 -18.13 -1.26 8.22
C GLN A 42 -19.41 -2.01 7.84
N GLY A 43 -20.50 -1.75 8.53
CA GLY A 43 -21.77 -2.45 8.34
C GLY A 43 -21.65 -3.95 8.60
N GLU A 44 -22.41 -4.71 7.79
CA GLU A 44 -22.43 -6.17 7.85
C GLU A 44 -21.38 -6.82 6.92
N HIS A 45 -20.49 -6.00 6.33
CA HIS A 45 -19.46 -6.52 5.44
C HIS A 45 -18.43 -7.35 6.23
N PRO A 46 -18.09 -8.56 5.75
CA PRO A 46 -17.11 -9.41 6.40
C PRO A 46 -15.71 -8.76 6.34
N ILE A 47 -14.92 -9.03 7.36
CA ILE A 47 -13.50 -8.63 7.41
C ILE A 47 -12.69 -9.74 6.73
N PRO A 48 -12.03 -9.46 5.59
CA PRO A 48 -11.37 -10.51 4.80
C PRO A 48 -10.08 -11.05 5.44
N PHE A 49 -9.40 -10.25 6.27
CA PHE A 49 -8.18 -10.66 6.97
C PHE A 49 -8.47 -10.96 8.43
N PRO A 50 -8.08 -12.14 8.94
CA PRO A 50 -8.40 -12.55 10.31
C PRO A 50 -7.81 -11.58 11.34
N LEU A 51 -8.64 -11.17 12.30
CA LEU A 51 -8.23 -10.40 13.46
C LEU A 51 -8.23 -11.27 14.72
N ASP A 52 -7.30 -11.00 15.63
CA ASP A 52 -7.28 -11.63 16.94
C ASP A 52 -8.55 -11.29 17.72
N LYS A 53 -9.12 -12.26 18.42
CA LYS A 53 -10.40 -12.12 19.14
C LYS A 53 -10.36 -11.07 20.27
N ARG A 54 -9.18 -10.66 20.71
CA ARG A 54 -8.97 -9.61 21.71
C ARG A 54 -9.04 -8.19 21.14
N ILE A 55 -9.11 -8.04 19.81
CA ILE A 55 -9.28 -6.75 19.17
C ILE A 55 -10.75 -6.35 19.24
N HIS A 56 -11.02 -5.17 19.80
CA HIS A 56 -12.36 -4.62 19.96
C HIS A 56 -12.73 -3.76 18.74
N ILE A 57 -13.82 -4.08 18.07
CA ILE A 57 -14.28 -3.34 16.88
C ILE A 57 -15.62 -2.67 17.20
N MET A 58 -15.71 -1.36 16.91
CA MET A 58 -16.92 -0.55 17.03
C MET A 58 -17.22 0.15 15.71
N ASP A 59 -18.33 -0.18 15.06
CA ASP A 59 -18.81 0.59 13.89
C ASP A 59 -19.72 1.74 14.37
N LEU A 60 -19.33 2.97 14.06
CA LEU A 60 -20.14 4.16 14.39
C LEU A 60 -21.36 4.32 13.46
N ASN A 61 -21.42 3.55 12.40
CA ASN A 61 -22.54 3.52 11.44
C ASN A 61 -22.90 4.92 10.87
N ILE A 62 -21.88 5.70 10.53
CA ILE A 62 -22.04 7.08 10.02
C ILE A 62 -22.52 7.11 8.58
N ARG A 63 -22.03 6.16 7.75
CA ARG A 63 -22.41 6.01 6.34
C ARG A 63 -22.12 7.26 5.51
N PHE A 64 -20.87 7.71 5.48
CA PHE A 64 -20.46 8.89 4.73
C PHE A 64 -20.83 8.82 3.24
N HIS A 65 -20.90 7.62 2.64
CA HIS A 65 -21.34 7.44 1.26
C HIS A 65 -22.72 8.02 0.95
N GLN A 66 -23.62 8.13 1.95
CA GLN A 66 -24.96 8.72 1.77
C GLN A 66 -24.94 10.17 1.29
N GLN A 67 -23.82 10.90 1.47
CA GLN A 67 -23.69 12.27 0.94
C GLN A 67 -23.73 12.32 -0.59
N TYR A 68 -23.32 11.25 -1.28
CA TYR A 68 -23.26 11.20 -2.74
C TYR A 68 -24.64 11.12 -3.41
N SER A 69 -25.71 10.83 -2.65
CA SER A 69 -27.10 10.94 -3.11
C SER A 69 -27.56 12.40 -3.23
N PHE A 70 -26.74 13.36 -2.82
CA PHE A 70 -27.06 14.79 -2.87
C PHE A 70 -26.06 15.53 -3.77
N HIS A 71 -26.49 16.67 -4.36
CA HIS A 71 -25.65 17.51 -5.21
C HIS A 71 -25.51 18.93 -4.64
N GLY A 72 -24.45 19.61 -5.05
CA GLY A 72 -24.21 21.02 -4.72
C GLY A 72 -24.23 21.30 -3.21
N PHE A 73 -24.90 22.36 -2.80
CA PHE A 73 -24.94 22.81 -1.41
C PHE A 73 -25.57 21.79 -0.43
N LYS A 74 -26.56 21.02 -0.91
CA LYS A 74 -27.19 19.95 -0.09
C LYS A 74 -26.18 18.86 0.29
N ARG A 75 -25.27 18.49 -0.62
CA ARG A 75 -24.19 17.55 -0.34
C ARG A 75 -23.26 18.09 0.76
N ILE A 76 -22.89 19.37 0.70
CA ILE A 76 -22.03 20.01 1.71
C ILE A 76 -22.70 19.97 3.09
N LEU A 77 -23.99 20.32 3.16
CA LEU A 77 -24.74 20.28 4.41
C LEU A 77 -24.85 18.86 4.97
N LYS A 78 -25.14 17.86 4.12
CA LYS A 78 -25.19 16.45 4.53
C LYS A 78 -23.83 16.00 5.06
N HIS A 79 -22.74 16.30 4.34
CA HIS A 79 -21.39 15.98 4.79
C HIS A 79 -21.08 16.58 6.17
N ARG A 80 -21.32 17.87 6.38
CA ARG A 80 -21.09 18.53 7.67
C ARG A 80 -21.93 17.92 8.80
N LYS A 81 -23.15 17.47 8.49
CA LYS A 81 -24.01 16.78 9.48
C LYS A 81 -23.40 15.43 9.88
N LEU A 82 -22.95 14.63 8.90
CA LEU A 82 -22.33 13.34 9.15
C LEU A 82 -21.00 13.50 9.90
N GLU A 83 -20.21 14.50 9.57
CA GLU A 83 -18.95 14.81 10.24
C GLU A 83 -19.15 15.21 11.71
N ARG A 84 -20.18 16.00 12.01
CA ARG A 84 -20.53 16.34 13.41
C ARG A 84 -20.98 15.09 14.19
N LEU A 85 -21.78 14.24 13.58
CA LEU A 85 -22.23 12.99 14.19
C LEU A 85 -21.05 12.06 14.48
N PHE A 86 -20.16 11.91 13.51
CA PHE A 86 -18.92 11.13 13.65
C PHE A 86 -18.08 11.65 14.83
N ARG A 87 -17.80 12.94 14.89
CA ARG A 87 -17.03 13.54 15.98
C ARG A 87 -17.70 13.36 17.35
N SER A 88 -19.01 13.49 17.42
CA SER A 88 -19.76 13.30 18.66
C SER A 88 -19.66 11.86 19.17
N HIS A 89 -19.91 10.86 18.30
CA HIS A 89 -19.85 9.45 18.67
C HIS A 89 -18.42 9.05 19.02
N LEU A 90 -17.44 9.46 18.20
CA LEU A 90 -16.03 9.16 18.45
C LEU A 90 -15.54 9.78 19.76
N SER A 91 -15.91 11.05 20.05
CA SER A 91 -15.56 11.72 21.32
C SER A 91 -16.12 10.97 22.53
N SER A 92 -17.36 10.48 22.45
CA SER A 92 -17.97 9.68 23.52
C SER A 92 -17.22 8.36 23.73
N TYR A 93 -16.87 7.68 22.66
CA TYR A 93 -16.14 6.43 22.72
C TYR A 93 -14.69 6.60 23.23
N ILE A 94 -14.00 7.67 22.83
CA ILE A 94 -12.68 8.01 23.37
C ILE A 94 -12.71 8.20 24.89
N LYS A 95 -13.75 8.88 25.41
CA LYS A 95 -13.92 9.07 26.85
C LYS A 95 -14.19 7.77 27.61
N GLU A 96 -14.88 6.83 26.97
CA GLU A 96 -15.18 5.50 27.52
C GLU A 96 -13.93 4.64 27.63
N ILE A 97 -13.21 4.46 26.51
CA ILE A 97 -12.08 3.53 26.44
C ILE A 97 -10.76 4.14 26.95
N LYS A 98 -10.64 5.47 26.97
CA LYS A 98 -9.42 6.20 27.39
C LYS A 98 -8.16 5.64 26.76
N PRO A 99 -8.01 5.70 25.42
CA PRO A 99 -6.82 5.18 24.76
C PRO A 99 -5.59 6.00 25.11
N ASP A 100 -4.42 5.37 25.09
CA ASP A 100 -3.14 6.02 25.28
C ASP A 100 -2.68 6.75 24.00
N VAL A 101 -3.06 6.22 22.83
CA VAL A 101 -2.72 6.77 21.50
C VAL A 101 -3.91 6.58 20.54
N ILE A 102 -4.15 7.55 19.67
CA ILE A 102 -5.13 7.46 18.57
C ILE A 102 -4.37 7.43 17.24
N SER A 103 -4.58 6.39 16.44
CA SER A 103 -4.02 6.23 15.10
C SER A 103 -5.10 6.30 14.02
N CYS A 104 -4.98 7.28 13.11
CA CYS A 104 -5.92 7.50 12.03
C CYS A 104 -5.32 6.99 10.71
N ILE A 105 -6.11 6.23 9.93
CA ILE A 105 -5.65 5.58 8.70
C ILE A 105 -5.95 6.42 7.45
N ARG A 106 -6.90 7.34 7.55
CA ARG A 106 -7.28 8.27 6.47
C ARG A 106 -7.15 9.71 6.94
N ASP A 107 -6.74 10.58 6.05
CA ASP A 107 -6.54 12.00 6.30
C ASP A 107 -7.82 12.72 6.78
N GLY A 108 -8.98 12.35 6.22
CA GLY A 108 -10.29 12.87 6.66
C GLY A 108 -10.57 12.57 8.12
N TYR A 109 -10.30 11.34 8.58
CA TYR A 109 -10.48 10.96 9.99
C TYR A 109 -9.45 11.62 10.89
N ALA A 110 -8.18 11.72 10.45
CA ALA A 110 -7.15 12.44 11.18
C ALA A 110 -7.56 13.91 11.40
N SER A 111 -8.06 14.57 10.34
CA SER A 111 -8.60 15.93 10.44
C SER A 111 -9.77 16.03 11.42
N ALA A 112 -10.70 15.07 11.41
CA ALA A 112 -11.86 15.07 12.30
C ALA A 112 -11.46 14.83 13.77
N VAL A 113 -10.50 13.95 14.03
CA VAL A 113 -9.94 13.69 15.37
C VAL A 113 -9.23 14.91 15.92
N LEU A 114 -8.47 15.63 15.10
CA LEU A 114 -7.79 16.87 15.50
C LEU A 114 -8.74 18.02 15.85
N ASP A 115 -10.01 17.93 15.45
CA ASP A 115 -11.07 18.87 15.86
C ASP A 115 -11.78 18.40 17.17
N ILE A 116 -11.46 17.23 17.70
CA ILE A 116 -11.92 16.76 19.03
C ILE A 116 -10.92 17.26 20.06
N GLU A 117 -11.43 17.91 21.10
CA GLU A 117 -10.61 18.37 22.21
C GLU A 117 -10.14 17.19 23.05
N THR A 118 -8.87 16.80 22.90
CA THR A 118 -8.25 15.69 23.60
C THR A 118 -6.76 15.97 23.88
N SER A 119 -6.27 15.49 25.02
CA SER A 119 -4.85 15.48 25.36
C SER A 119 -4.13 14.22 24.86
N ILE A 120 -4.87 13.27 24.28
CA ILE A 120 -4.32 12.00 23.81
C ILE A 120 -3.51 12.24 22.53
N PRO A 121 -2.30 11.67 22.42
CA PRO A 121 -1.49 11.77 21.20
C PRO A 121 -2.23 11.22 19.97
N VAL A 122 -2.20 11.98 18.88
CA VAL A 122 -2.83 11.61 17.60
C VAL A 122 -1.75 11.42 16.54
N ILE A 123 -1.78 10.25 15.90
CA ILE A 123 -0.97 9.93 14.72
C ILE A 123 -1.86 9.81 13.48
N PHE A 124 -1.27 10.14 12.34
CA PHE A 124 -1.83 9.81 11.03
C PHE A 124 -0.87 8.87 10.29
N GLU A 125 -1.38 7.71 9.90
CA GLU A 125 -0.67 6.75 9.05
C GLU A 125 -1.07 6.97 7.60
N SER A 126 -0.16 7.50 6.81
CA SER A 126 -0.38 7.76 5.38
C SER A 126 -0.12 6.48 4.57
N HIS A 127 -1.17 5.71 4.31
CA HIS A 127 -1.15 4.57 3.39
C HIS A 127 -1.45 4.97 1.93
N ALA A 128 -1.85 6.21 1.70
CA ALA A 128 -1.94 6.86 0.41
C ALA A 128 -0.66 7.69 0.15
N MET A 129 -0.68 8.52 -0.87
CA MET A 129 0.45 9.39 -1.19
C MET A 129 0.10 10.86 -0.94
N TYR A 130 1.12 11.68 -0.64
CA TYR A 130 0.95 13.13 -0.60
C TYR A 130 0.51 13.69 -1.95
N LYS A 131 1.14 13.23 -3.04
CA LYS A 131 0.75 13.55 -4.41
C LYS A 131 0.14 12.32 -5.04
N ASP A 132 -1.18 12.31 -5.17
CA ASP A 132 -1.89 11.37 -6.00
C ASP A 132 -2.18 11.98 -7.39
N VAL A 133 -2.64 11.15 -8.32
CA VAL A 133 -2.94 11.58 -9.69
C VAL A 133 -4.05 12.63 -9.72
N GLU A 134 -5.01 12.56 -8.80
CA GLU A 134 -6.09 13.55 -8.69
C GLU A 134 -5.53 14.91 -8.25
N TYR A 135 -4.57 14.92 -7.33
CA TYR A 135 -3.89 16.15 -6.90
C TYR A 135 -3.08 16.78 -8.04
N GLU A 136 -2.33 15.99 -8.80
CA GLU A 136 -1.48 16.49 -9.88
C GLU A 136 -2.31 17.05 -11.07
N ASN A 137 -3.44 16.41 -11.38
CA ASN A 137 -4.35 16.83 -12.45
C ASN A 137 -5.40 17.85 -11.99
N SER A 138 -5.39 18.27 -10.73
CA SER A 138 -6.39 19.15 -10.16
C SER A 138 -6.15 20.64 -10.46
N THR A 139 -7.23 21.43 -10.37
CA THR A 139 -7.16 22.89 -10.52
C THR A 139 -6.34 23.53 -9.40
N PHE A 140 -5.79 24.71 -9.64
CA PHE A 140 -5.07 25.49 -8.61
C PHE A 140 -5.91 25.70 -7.34
N ILE A 141 -7.22 25.94 -7.49
CA ILE A 141 -8.15 26.13 -6.35
C ILE A 141 -8.20 24.85 -5.51
N HIS A 142 -8.31 23.69 -6.15
CA HIS A 142 -8.35 22.40 -5.43
C HIS A 142 -7.01 22.13 -4.72
N ARG A 143 -5.88 22.37 -5.37
CA ARG A 143 -4.55 22.21 -4.77
C ARG A 143 -4.36 23.14 -3.56
N TYR A 144 -4.83 24.39 -3.65
CA TYR A 144 -4.77 25.33 -2.54
C TYR A 144 -5.68 24.89 -1.38
N SER A 145 -6.91 24.44 -1.65
CA SER A 145 -7.82 23.94 -0.61
C SER A 145 -7.26 22.70 0.09
N THR A 146 -6.66 21.76 -0.67
CA THR A 146 -5.99 20.58 -0.12
C THR A 146 -4.78 20.95 0.73
N TYR A 147 -3.99 21.94 0.30
CA TYR A 147 -2.89 22.46 1.09
C TYR A 147 -3.38 23.06 2.43
N LEU A 148 -4.43 23.87 2.41
CA LEU A 148 -5.02 24.43 3.64
C LEU A 148 -5.56 23.33 4.56
N PHE A 149 -6.22 22.33 4.02
CA PHE A 149 -6.70 21.18 4.76
C PHE A 149 -5.52 20.44 5.44
N ARG A 150 -4.46 20.14 4.70
CA ARG A 150 -3.27 19.44 5.19
C ARG A 150 -2.48 20.26 6.22
N ARG A 151 -2.62 21.60 6.25
CA ARG A 151 -2.00 22.44 7.31
C ARG A 151 -2.50 22.11 8.72
N LYS A 152 -3.70 21.53 8.87
CA LYS A 152 -4.18 21.02 10.17
C LYS A 152 -3.24 19.97 10.76
N PHE A 153 -2.56 19.20 9.91
CA PHE A 153 -1.67 18.12 10.32
C PHE A 153 -0.38 18.58 11.03
N LYS A 154 -0.14 19.90 11.08
CA LYS A 154 0.86 20.46 12.00
C LYS A 154 0.55 20.19 13.48
N LYS A 155 -0.71 19.88 13.81
CA LYS A 155 -1.16 19.53 15.16
C LYS A 155 -0.97 18.04 15.50
N LEU A 156 -0.63 17.21 14.53
CA LEU A 156 -0.35 15.79 14.77
C LEU A 156 0.90 15.63 15.63
N ASN A 157 0.86 14.70 16.56
CA ASN A 157 2.04 14.30 17.31
C ASN A 157 3.05 13.64 16.38
N LYS A 158 2.60 12.73 15.49
CA LYS A 158 3.41 12.18 14.40
C LYS A 158 2.56 11.92 13.16
N LEU A 159 3.19 12.05 12.00
CA LEU A 159 2.70 11.58 10.72
C LEU A 159 3.65 10.47 10.25
N VAL A 160 3.11 9.28 10.04
CA VAL A 160 3.88 8.11 9.60
C VAL A 160 3.66 7.91 8.11
N THR A 161 4.75 7.87 7.35
CA THR A 161 4.75 7.53 5.92
C THR A 161 5.44 6.20 5.69
N LEU A 162 5.20 5.58 4.53
CA LEU A 162 5.77 4.29 4.18
C LEU A 162 7.14 4.40 3.52
N THR A 163 7.44 5.56 2.92
CA THR A 163 8.63 5.81 2.11
C THR A 163 9.25 7.16 2.40
N GLN A 164 10.55 7.27 2.12
CA GLN A 164 11.29 8.53 2.29
C GLN A 164 10.82 9.60 1.30
N GLY A 165 10.47 9.20 0.08
CA GLY A 165 9.96 10.11 -0.94
C GLY A 165 8.67 10.80 -0.50
N ASP A 166 7.68 10.03 0.00
CA ASP A 166 6.43 10.57 0.53
C ASP A 166 6.66 11.43 1.78
N ALA A 167 7.57 11.01 2.68
CA ALA A 167 7.95 11.79 3.85
C ALA A 167 8.48 13.19 3.48
N ASN A 168 9.29 13.29 2.43
CA ASN A 168 9.85 14.57 1.98
C ASN A 168 8.75 15.53 1.49
N ASP A 169 7.71 14.99 0.83
CA ASP A 169 6.56 15.80 0.42
C ASP A 169 5.69 16.21 1.62
N TRP A 170 5.41 15.31 2.55
CA TRP A 170 4.66 15.62 3.77
C TRP A 170 5.38 16.66 4.68
N ARG A 171 6.72 16.66 4.72
CA ARG A 171 7.50 17.65 5.50
C ARG A 171 7.29 19.10 5.06
N LYS A 172 6.74 19.32 3.85
CA LYS A 172 6.33 20.65 3.37
C LYS A 172 5.17 21.25 4.18
N VAL A 173 4.35 20.41 4.80
CA VAL A 173 3.16 20.82 5.57
C VAL A 173 3.15 20.36 7.02
N CYS A 174 3.86 19.29 7.36
CA CYS A 174 3.95 18.73 8.71
C CYS A 174 5.42 18.51 9.09
N ARG A 175 5.85 18.93 10.29
CA ARG A 175 7.25 18.78 10.73
C ARG A 175 7.53 17.41 11.35
N ASN A 176 6.53 16.83 11.99
CA ASN A 176 6.66 15.59 12.78
C ASN A 176 6.45 14.34 11.90
N VAL A 177 7.18 14.24 10.79
CA VAL A 177 7.07 13.13 9.84
C VAL A 177 8.16 12.10 10.08
N ILE A 178 7.77 10.85 10.23
CA ILE A 178 8.67 9.70 10.34
C ILE A 178 8.35 8.67 9.26
N VAL A 179 9.31 7.82 8.95
CA VAL A 179 9.14 6.71 7.99
C VAL A 179 9.13 5.40 8.73
N ILE A 180 8.01 4.67 8.65
CA ILE A 180 7.91 3.29 9.08
C ILE A 180 7.29 2.50 7.92
N PRO A 181 8.08 1.67 7.23
CA PRO A 181 7.57 0.85 6.13
C PRO A 181 6.50 -0.14 6.59
N ASN A 182 5.74 -0.67 5.64
CA ASN A 182 4.81 -1.76 5.91
C ASN A 182 5.55 -3.02 6.36
N VAL A 183 4.94 -3.76 7.28
CA VAL A 183 5.22 -5.18 7.46
C VAL A 183 4.77 -5.92 6.21
N VAL A 184 5.59 -6.81 5.70
CA VAL A 184 5.26 -7.62 4.52
C VAL A 184 5.28 -9.09 4.89
N HIS A 185 4.26 -9.80 4.43
CA HIS A 185 4.21 -11.26 4.57
C HIS A 185 5.21 -11.88 3.60
N LEU A 186 6.34 -12.33 4.12
CA LEU A 186 7.41 -12.91 3.33
C LEU A 186 7.19 -14.40 3.10
N ASN A 187 7.91 -14.94 2.14
CA ASN A 187 7.94 -16.37 1.89
C ASN A 187 8.59 -17.12 3.08
N GLU A 188 7.79 -17.92 3.77
CA GLU A 188 8.20 -18.75 4.90
C GLU A 188 8.30 -20.25 4.54
N SER A 189 8.01 -20.61 3.28
CA SER A 189 8.01 -22.02 2.85
C SER A 189 9.40 -22.68 2.81
N GLY A 190 10.46 -21.89 2.90
CA GLY A 190 11.85 -22.36 2.71
C GLY A 190 12.20 -22.70 1.27
N ARG A 191 11.24 -22.62 0.32
CA ARG A 191 11.44 -22.84 -1.12
C ARG A 191 11.64 -21.50 -1.82
N TYR A 192 12.56 -21.43 -2.74
CA TYR A 192 12.89 -20.23 -3.50
C TYR A 192 12.95 -20.54 -4.98
N SER A 193 12.66 -19.55 -5.81
CA SER A 193 12.85 -19.65 -7.24
C SER A 193 14.31 -19.95 -7.57
N GLN A 194 14.50 -20.81 -8.57
CA GLN A 194 15.80 -21.05 -9.19
C GLN A 194 16.05 -20.13 -10.39
N CYS A 195 15.08 -19.27 -10.72
CA CYS A 195 15.11 -18.35 -11.86
C CYS A 195 15.38 -19.02 -13.22
N LYS A 196 14.97 -20.28 -13.38
CA LYS A 196 15.19 -21.10 -14.59
C LYS A 196 14.01 -21.15 -15.54
N GLU A 197 12.83 -20.84 -15.04
CA GLU A 197 11.62 -20.85 -15.83
C GLU A 197 11.62 -19.69 -16.83
N ASN A 198 11.21 -19.95 -18.08
CA ASN A 198 11.02 -18.91 -19.09
C ASN A 198 9.73 -18.12 -18.83
N ARG A 199 9.59 -17.65 -17.59
CA ARG A 199 8.39 -16.98 -17.08
C ARG A 199 8.74 -15.72 -16.31
N ALA A 200 8.18 -14.60 -16.75
CA ALA A 200 8.06 -13.40 -15.96
C ALA A 200 6.66 -13.35 -15.31
N VAL A 201 6.50 -12.62 -14.22
CA VAL A 201 5.22 -12.49 -13.55
C VAL A 201 4.87 -11.01 -13.28
N PHE A 202 3.60 -10.68 -13.41
CA PHE A 202 2.98 -9.45 -12.90
C PHE A 202 1.87 -9.83 -11.92
N ALA A 203 1.76 -9.09 -10.81
CA ALA A 203 0.67 -9.26 -9.87
C ALA A 203 0.11 -7.90 -9.45
N GLY A 204 -1.18 -7.70 -9.72
CA GLY A 204 -1.81 -6.41 -9.41
C GLY A 204 -3.22 -6.27 -9.99
N ARG A 205 -3.90 -5.20 -9.59
CA ARG A 205 -5.23 -4.89 -10.13
C ARG A 205 -5.12 -4.37 -11.56
N PHE A 206 -6.12 -4.70 -12.38
CA PHE A 206 -6.28 -4.09 -13.70
C PHE A 206 -7.01 -2.75 -13.55
N ASP A 207 -6.26 -1.74 -13.11
CA ASP A 207 -6.71 -0.35 -12.99
C ASP A 207 -5.69 0.62 -13.58
N ILE A 208 -6.02 1.91 -13.57
CA ILE A 208 -5.14 2.96 -14.11
C ILE A 208 -3.83 3.02 -13.34
N GLN A 209 -3.85 2.83 -12.02
CA GLN A 209 -2.66 2.92 -11.18
C GLN A 209 -1.57 1.92 -11.59
N LYS A 210 -1.95 0.68 -11.88
CA LYS A 210 -1.02 -0.40 -12.20
C LYS A 210 -0.51 -0.35 -13.64
N ASP A 211 -1.16 0.44 -14.50
CA ASP A 211 -0.76 0.72 -15.89
C ASP A 211 -0.24 -0.51 -16.66
N PHE A 212 -1.07 -1.55 -16.66
CA PHE A 212 -0.75 -2.78 -17.37
C PHE A 212 -0.58 -2.52 -18.89
N GLY A 213 -1.17 -1.47 -19.43
CA GLY A 213 -1.03 -1.08 -20.84
C GLY A 213 0.42 -0.76 -21.20
N THR A 214 1.16 -0.08 -20.34
CA THR A 214 2.59 0.15 -20.56
C THR A 214 3.38 -1.15 -20.50
N LEU A 215 3.04 -2.07 -19.60
CA LEU A 215 3.70 -3.38 -19.55
C LEU A 215 3.44 -4.22 -20.81
N VAL A 216 2.24 -4.15 -21.39
CA VAL A 216 1.93 -4.78 -22.69
C VAL A 216 2.90 -4.27 -23.77
N ARG A 217 3.11 -2.95 -23.84
CA ARG A 217 4.06 -2.36 -24.81
C ARG A 217 5.51 -2.80 -24.57
N VAL A 218 5.92 -2.91 -23.32
CA VAL A 218 7.23 -3.49 -22.96
C VAL A 218 7.32 -4.93 -23.44
N TRP A 219 6.28 -5.75 -23.18
CA TRP A 219 6.28 -7.17 -23.52
C TRP A 219 6.24 -7.42 -25.02
N GLU A 220 5.65 -6.54 -25.82
CA GLU A 220 5.74 -6.58 -27.29
C GLU A 220 7.21 -6.57 -27.77
N ILE A 221 8.03 -5.71 -27.18
CA ILE A 221 9.45 -5.62 -27.51
C ILE A 221 10.20 -6.87 -27.02
N VAL A 222 9.89 -7.35 -25.81
CA VAL A 222 10.52 -8.54 -25.22
C VAL A 222 10.20 -9.78 -26.06
N GLN A 223 8.94 -9.99 -26.41
CA GLN A 223 8.49 -11.17 -27.18
C GLN A 223 9.13 -11.25 -28.57
N MET A 224 9.37 -10.11 -29.24
CA MET A 224 10.07 -10.11 -30.54
C MET A 224 11.48 -10.69 -30.45
N ASN A 225 12.15 -10.53 -29.31
CA ASN A 225 13.52 -11.03 -29.10
C ASN A 225 13.55 -12.40 -28.41
N HIS A 226 12.52 -12.71 -27.63
CA HIS A 226 12.43 -13.91 -26.78
C HIS A 226 11.04 -14.53 -26.87
N PRO A 227 10.65 -15.13 -28.00
CA PRO A 227 9.30 -15.68 -28.22
C PRO A 227 9.00 -16.91 -27.37
N ASP A 228 9.99 -17.53 -26.75
CA ASP A 228 9.91 -18.66 -25.83
C ASP A 228 9.57 -18.27 -24.38
N TRP A 229 9.56 -16.96 -24.07
CA TRP A 229 9.19 -16.45 -22.75
C TRP A 229 7.70 -16.12 -22.67
N CYS A 230 7.15 -16.27 -21.48
CA CYS A 230 5.76 -15.96 -21.18
C CYS A 230 5.66 -14.99 -20.00
N LEU A 231 4.68 -14.09 -20.05
CA LEU A 231 4.30 -13.22 -18.92
C LEU A 231 3.02 -13.75 -18.29
N ASP A 232 3.12 -14.29 -17.08
CA ASP A 232 1.95 -14.65 -16.26
C ASP A 232 1.45 -13.42 -15.51
N VAL A 233 0.16 -13.14 -15.59
CA VAL A 233 -0.47 -11.94 -15.01
C VAL A 233 -1.55 -12.37 -14.05
N TYR A 234 -1.40 -12.06 -12.77
CA TYR A 234 -2.36 -12.41 -11.73
C TYR A 234 -3.10 -11.17 -11.24
N GLY A 235 -4.41 -11.12 -11.45
CA GLY A 235 -5.20 -9.98 -10.98
C GLY A 235 -6.64 -9.96 -11.44
N ASN A 236 -7.38 -9.03 -10.84
CA ASN A 236 -8.74 -8.66 -11.22
C ASN A 236 -8.83 -7.12 -11.32
N GLY A 237 -9.89 -6.61 -11.93
CA GLY A 237 -10.11 -5.16 -12.03
C GLY A 237 -10.95 -4.77 -13.23
N GLN A 238 -11.34 -3.50 -13.28
CA GLN A 238 -12.28 -2.99 -14.28
C GLN A 238 -11.74 -3.08 -15.71
N LEU A 239 -10.43 -3.02 -15.89
CA LEU A 239 -9.78 -3.05 -17.20
C LEU A 239 -9.35 -4.46 -17.64
N LYS A 240 -9.66 -5.52 -16.86
CA LYS A 240 -9.21 -6.89 -17.17
C LYS A 240 -9.68 -7.34 -18.55
N GLN A 241 -10.97 -7.28 -18.82
CA GLN A 241 -11.56 -7.72 -20.10
C GLN A 241 -11.00 -6.92 -21.29
N TYR A 242 -10.75 -5.64 -21.12
CA TYR A 242 -10.13 -4.79 -22.13
C TYR A 242 -8.72 -5.30 -22.50
N TYR A 243 -7.90 -5.64 -21.50
CA TYR A 243 -6.56 -6.16 -21.76
C TYR A 243 -6.53 -7.60 -22.28
N GLU A 244 -7.47 -8.45 -21.89
CA GLU A 244 -7.64 -9.78 -22.51
C GLU A 244 -7.88 -9.68 -24.02
N GLY A 245 -8.66 -8.69 -24.46
CA GLY A 245 -8.87 -8.39 -25.88
C GLY A 245 -7.56 -7.97 -26.58
N ILE A 246 -6.81 -7.04 -26.01
CA ILE A 246 -5.53 -6.58 -26.57
C ILE A 246 -4.52 -7.71 -26.69
N VAL A 247 -4.36 -8.52 -25.64
CA VAL A 247 -3.44 -9.66 -25.62
C VAL A 247 -3.76 -10.66 -26.73
N SER A 248 -5.06 -10.95 -26.91
CA SER A 248 -5.54 -11.85 -27.96
C SER A 248 -5.33 -11.28 -29.36
N GLU A 249 -5.70 -10.03 -29.60
CA GLU A 249 -5.55 -9.34 -30.91
C GLU A 249 -4.09 -9.29 -31.35
N LYS A 250 -3.19 -8.96 -30.42
CA LYS A 250 -1.74 -8.84 -30.70
C LYS A 250 -0.98 -10.16 -30.63
N LYS A 251 -1.66 -11.26 -30.28
CA LYS A 251 -1.08 -12.61 -30.12
C LYS A 251 0.15 -12.63 -29.21
N LEU A 252 0.04 -11.99 -28.06
CA LEU A 252 1.13 -11.89 -27.09
C LEU A 252 1.21 -13.16 -26.23
N ASN A 253 2.43 -13.56 -25.88
CA ASN A 253 2.68 -14.62 -24.91
C ASN A 253 2.46 -14.10 -23.48
N ILE A 254 1.23 -13.62 -23.21
CA ILE A 254 0.77 -13.15 -21.92
C ILE A 254 -0.42 -14.02 -21.50
N ILE A 255 -0.37 -14.61 -20.31
CA ILE A 255 -1.47 -15.42 -19.75
C ILE A 255 -2.08 -14.67 -18.57
N ILE A 256 -3.35 -14.27 -18.71
CA ILE A 256 -4.08 -13.55 -17.67
C ILE A 256 -4.84 -14.53 -16.79
N HIS A 257 -4.48 -14.58 -15.53
CA HIS A 257 -5.09 -15.40 -14.48
C HIS A 257 -5.97 -14.54 -13.56
N PRO A 258 -6.96 -15.14 -12.87
CA PRO A 258 -7.63 -14.45 -11.77
C PRO A 258 -6.64 -14.13 -10.62
N ALA A 259 -7.03 -13.19 -9.77
CA ALA A 259 -6.29 -12.98 -8.52
C ALA A 259 -6.32 -14.25 -7.66
N VAL A 260 -5.21 -14.56 -7.01
CA VAL A 260 -5.06 -15.71 -6.12
C VAL A 260 -4.86 -15.25 -4.68
N PRO A 261 -5.38 -15.98 -3.69
CA PRO A 261 -5.19 -15.64 -2.28
C PRO A 261 -3.72 -15.67 -1.84
N ASP A 262 -2.97 -16.65 -2.35
CA ASP A 262 -1.53 -16.80 -2.11
C ASP A 262 -0.78 -16.72 -3.44
N ILE A 263 -0.03 -15.63 -3.60
CA ILE A 263 0.78 -15.36 -4.79
C ILE A 263 2.20 -15.93 -4.67
N ILE A 264 2.65 -16.30 -3.48
CA ILE A 264 4.02 -16.76 -3.19
C ILE A 264 4.41 -17.94 -4.07
N GLU A 265 3.54 -18.95 -4.21
CA GLU A 265 3.80 -20.12 -5.07
C GLU A 265 4.00 -19.72 -6.54
N LYS A 266 3.32 -18.66 -7.01
CA LYS A 266 3.46 -18.18 -8.38
C LYS A 266 4.79 -17.45 -8.59
N PHE A 267 5.26 -16.72 -7.58
CA PHE A 267 6.57 -16.10 -7.60
C PHE A 267 7.70 -17.14 -7.59
N ILE A 268 7.58 -18.19 -6.77
CA ILE A 268 8.57 -19.28 -6.73
C ILE A 268 8.70 -19.98 -8.10
N CYS A 269 7.59 -20.10 -8.85
CA CYS A 269 7.57 -20.67 -10.21
C CYS A 269 7.88 -19.67 -11.33
N SER A 270 8.41 -18.49 -11.01
CA SER A 270 8.76 -17.45 -11.98
C SER A 270 10.23 -17.07 -11.86
N SER A 271 10.76 -16.39 -12.86
CA SER A 271 12.16 -15.98 -12.93
C SER A 271 12.40 -14.49 -12.65
N MET A 272 11.37 -13.65 -12.75
CA MET A 272 11.40 -12.22 -12.43
C MET A 272 9.99 -11.65 -12.25
N LEU A 273 9.87 -10.60 -11.44
CA LEU A 273 8.64 -9.79 -11.34
C LEU A 273 8.78 -8.53 -12.18
N LEU A 274 7.72 -8.17 -12.90
CA LEU A 274 7.61 -6.91 -13.65
C LEU A 274 6.52 -6.03 -13.05
N MET A 275 6.82 -4.75 -12.82
CA MET A 275 5.87 -3.77 -12.29
C MET A 275 5.90 -2.47 -13.10
N SER A 276 4.73 -2.04 -13.58
CA SER A 276 4.57 -0.88 -14.47
C SER A 276 3.79 0.29 -13.84
N SER A 277 3.52 0.25 -12.56
CA SER A 277 2.67 1.23 -11.87
C SER A 277 3.01 2.68 -12.19
N LEU A 278 1.98 3.52 -12.34
CA LEU A 278 2.14 4.99 -12.47
C LEU A 278 2.62 5.61 -11.17
N TYR A 279 2.19 5.03 -10.06
CA TYR A 279 2.58 5.42 -8.71
C TYR A 279 2.35 4.24 -7.77
N GLU A 280 3.16 4.17 -6.73
CA GLU A 280 3.10 3.08 -5.75
C GLU A 280 3.41 3.62 -4.35
N PRO A 281 2.44 3.73 -3.44
CA PRO A 281 2.69 4.22 -2.09
C PRO A 281 3.79 3.45 -1.36
N PHE A 282 3.86 2.13 -1.59
CA PHE A 282 4.91 1.27 -1.05
C PHE A 282 5.35 0.22 -2.06
N GLY A 283 4.49 -0.74 -2.42
CA GLY A 283 4.81 -1.83 -3.34
C GLY A 283 5.03 -3.17 -2.62
N LEU A 284 4.04 -3.62 -1.85
CA LEU A 284 4.07 -4.91 -1.14
C LEU A 284 4.50 -6.05 -2.06
N VAL A 285 3.98 -6.08 -3.28
CA VAL A 285 4.24 -7.13 -4.27
C VAL A 285 5.72 -7.23 -4.67
N LEU A 286 6.47 -6.11 -4.65
CA LEU A 286 7.90 -6.11 -4.90
C LEU A 286 8.63 -6.91 -3.81
N VAL A 287 8.32 -6.61 -2.56
CA VAL A 287 8.96 -7.26 -1.40
C VAL A 287 8.55 -8.73 -1.30
N GLU A 288 7.28 -9.05 -1.58
CA GLU A 288 6.78 -10.43 -1.63
C GLU A 288 7.54 -11.24 -2.68
N ALA A 289 7.70 -10.72 -3.90
CA ALA A 289 8.47 -11.37 -4.96
C ALA A 289 9.96 -11.51 -4.63
N MET A 290 10.57 -10.45 -4.10
CA MET A 290 11.96 -10.47 -3.62
C MET A 290 12.18 -11.57 -2.58
N SER A 291 11.22 -11.76 -1.67
CA SER A 291 11.30 -12.81 -0.65
C SER A 291 11.25 -14.23 -1.23
N CYS A 292 10.72 -14.38 -2.44
CA CYS A 292 10.70 -15.65 -3.17
C CYS A 292 11.97 -15.92 -3.98
N GLY A 293 12.92 -14.98 -4.00
CA GLY A 293 14.19 -15.13 -4.68
C GLY A 293 14.17 -14.81 -6.17
N ILE A 294 13.24 -13.95 -6.60
CA ILE A 294 13.23 -13.44 -7.97
C ILE A 294 13.60 -11.96 -8.00
N PRO A 295 14.43 -11.52 -8.98
CA PRO A 295 14.68 -10.11 -9.20
C PRO A 295 13.42 -9.38 -9.63
N VAL A 296 13.34 -8.10 -9.30
CA VAL A 296 12.21 -7.26 -9.66
C VAL A 296 12.63 -6.18 -10.65
N VAL A 297 11.77 -5.87 -11.62
CA VAL A 297 11.98 -4.78 -12.57
C VAL A 297 10.80 -3.84 -12.46
N ALA A 298 11.06 -2.56 -12.16
CA ALA A 298 10.02 -1.56 -11.98
C ALA A 298 10.44 -0.21 -12.54
N PHE A 299 9.45 0.61 -12.92
CA PHE A 299 9.71 2.03 -13.13
C PHE A 299 10.00 2.73 -11.79
N ASP A 300 10.85 3.76 -11.84
CA ASP A 300 11.07 4.72 -10.75
C ASP A 300 9.88 5.67 -10.67
N CYS A 301 8.73 5.10 -10.34
CA CYS A 301 7.51 5.87 -10.13
C CYS A 301 7.43 6.37 -8.68
N PRO A 302 6.66 7.44 -8.39
CA PRO A 302 6.42 7.85 -6.99
C PRO A 302 5.69 6.75 -6.21
N TYR A 303 6.15 6.30 -5.04
CA TYR A 303 7.36 6.59 -4.26
C TYR A 303 8.10 5.29 -3.92
N GLY A 304 7.35 4.14 -3.83
CA GLY A 304 7.80 2.88 -3.23
C GLY A 304 9.00 2.21 -3.89
N PRO A 305 9.03 2.08 -5.23
CA PRO A 305 10.07 1.29 -5.89
C PRO A 305 11.48 1.74 -5.55
N ALA A 306 11.76 3.04 -5.51
CA ALA A 306 13.07 3.59 -5.17
C ALA A 306 13.54 3.29 -3.73
N ASP A 307 12.60 3.15 -2.78
CA ASP A 307 12.92 2.79 -1.39
C ASP A 307 13.14 1.28 -1.23
N ILE A 308 12.64 0.46 -2.17
CA ILE A 308 12.68 -1.00 -2.09
C ILE A 308 13.82 -1.58 -2.90
N ILE A 309 13.98 -1.16 -4.14
CA ILE A 309 14.91 -1.75 -5.11
C ILE A 309 16.28 -1.08 -4.99
N LYS A 310 17.30 -1.89 -4.84
CA LYS A 310 18.69 -1.51 -5.06
C LYS A 310 19.06 -1.79 -6.52
N ASP A 311 19.05 -0.75 -7.36
CA ASP A 311 19.30 -0.89 -8.80
C ASP A 311 20.59 -1.64 -9.10
N GLY A 312 20.51 -2.63 -10.00
CA GLY A 312 21.62 -3.49 -10.39
C GLY A 312 22.06 -4.53 -9.35
N VAL A 313 21.44 -4.59 -8.16
CA VAL A 313 21.80 -5.51 -7.08
C VAL A 313 20.74 -6.57 -6.83
N ASP A 314 19.51 -6.16 -6.55
CA ASP A 314 18.36 -7.03 -6.22
C ASP A 314 17.19 -6.87 -7.20
N GLY A 315 17.36 -6.01 -8.21
CA GLY A 315 16.40 -5.71 -9.25
C GLY A 315 16.92 -4.58 -10.14
N PHE A 316 16.03 -4.09 -11.01
CA PHE A 316 16.28 -2.91 -11.83
C PHE A 316 15.22 -1.84 -11.59
N LEU A 317 15.66 -0.62 -11.37
CA LEU A 317 14.85 0.58 -11.27
C LEU A 317 15.03 1.41 -12.54
N ILE A 318 13.99 1.54 -13.33
CA ILE A 318 14.03 2.13 -14.67
C ILE A 318 13.48 3.55 -14.62
N ALA A 319 14.12 4.49 -15.32
CA ALA A 319 13.59 5.84 -15.46
C ALA A 319 12.10 5.80 -15.88
N ASP A 320 11.28 6.61 -15.22
CA ASP A 320 9.84 6.51 -15.36
C ASP A 320 9.40 6.66 -16.82
N ARG A 321 8.56 5.72 -17.26
CA ARG A 321 8.00 5.62 -18.63
C ARG A 321 9.02 5.37 -19.75
N ASP A 322 10.29 5.03 -19.46
CA ASP A 322 11.24 4.58 -20.50
C ASP A 322 11.03 3.09 -20.82
N ILE A 323 10.12 2.85 -21.75
CA ILE A 323 9.71 1.51 -22.20
C ILE A 323 10.88 0.73 -22.81
N HIS A 324 11.74 1.42 -23.58
CA HIS A 324 12.87 0.77 -24.24
C HIS A 324 13.95 0.35 -23.22
N ALA A 325 14.30 1.22 -22.28
CA ALA A 325 15.20 0.86 -21.19
C ALA A 325 14.64 -0.30 -20.35
N TYR A 326 13.33 -0.29 -20.08
CA TYR A 326 12.66 -1.37 -19.35
C TYR A 326 12.78 -2.70 -20.11
N ALA A 327 12.38 -2.74 -21.38
CA ALA A 327 12.49 -3.94 -22.21
C ALA A 327 13.93 -4.45 -22.30
N ASN A 328 14.92 -3.55 -22.45
CA ASN A 328 16.34 -3.92 -22.48
C ASN A 328 16.80 -4.59 -21.18
N ARG A 329 16.36 -4.12 -20.00
CA ARG A 329 16.69 -4.74 -18.72
C ARG A 329 16.00 -6.10 -18.55
N VAL A 330 14.76 -6.25 -19.02
CA VAL A 330 14.07 -7.55 -19.05
C VAL A 330 14.86 -8.54 -19.96
N CYS A 331 15.20 -8.13 -21.17
CA CYS A 331 16.03 -8.96 -22.09
C CYS A 331 17.40 -9.29 -21.50
N GLN A 332 18.03 -8.37 -20.78
CA GLN A 332 19.29 -8.64 -20.07
C GLN A 332 19.12 -9.76 -19.03
N LEU A 333 18.05 -9.71 -18.22
CA LEU A 333 17.75 -10.77 -17.28
C LEU A 333 17.41 -12.10 -17.99
N ILE A 334 16.72 -12.05 -19.12
CA ILE A 334 16.41 -13.24 -19.93
C ILE A 334 17.70 -13.91 -20.43
N ASN A 335 18.63 -13.15 -20.94
CA ASN A 335 19.86 -13.65 -21.53
C ASN A 335 20.91 -14.13 -20.51
N ASP A 336 20.82 -13.69 -19.25
CA ASP A 336 21.81 -13.99 -18.20
C ASP A 336 21.14 -14.67 -16.98
N GLU A 337 21.08 -15.99 -17.02
CA GLU A 337 20.54 -16.81 -15.93
C GLU A 337 21.35 -16.62 -14.63
N GLN A 338 22.65 -16.46 -14.72
CA GLN A 338 23.48 -16.27 -13.53
C GLN A 338 23.21 -14.94 -12.87
N LEU A 339 23.01 -13.88 -13.66
CA LEU A 339 22.61 -12.57 -13.15
C LEU A 339 21.24 -12.63 -12.47
N ARG A 340 20.24 -13.29 -13.11
CA ARG A 340 18.91 -13.48 -12.51
C ARG A 340 19.00 -14.17 -11.15
N PHE A 341 19.73 -15.28 -11.08
CA PHE A 341 19.92 -16.03 -9.85
C PHE A 341 20.63 -15.21 -8.77
N LYS A 342 21.74 -14.53 -9.14
CA LYS A 342 22.49 -13.66 -8.22
C LYS A 342 21.62 -12.55 -7.66
N MET A 343 20.87 -11.85 -8.52
CA MET A 343 19.94 -10.80 -8.10
C MET A 343 18.82 -11.35 -7.22
N GLY A 344 18.25 -12.50 -7.56
CA GLY A 344 17.23 -13.17 -6.75
C GLY A 344 17.72 -13.49 -5.34
N ARG A 345 18.97 -13.96 -5.20
CA ARG A 345 19.59 -14.20 -3.88
C ARG A 345 19.78 -12.91 -3.08
N ALA A 346 20.19 -11.82 -3.75
CA ALA A 346 20.27 -10.50 -3.12
C ALA A 346 18.89 -9.97 -2.71
N ALA A 347 17.86 -10.22 -3.53
CA ALA A 347 16.47 -9.85 -3.25
C ALA A 347 15.94 -10.51 -1.98
N ILE A 348 16.20 -11.80 -1.75
CA ILE A 348 15.85 -12.48 -0.50
C ILE A 348 16.42 -11.73 0.71
N GLN A 349 17.70 -11.37 0.67
CA GLN A 349 18.37 -10.67 1.76
C GLN A 349 17.75 -9.27 1.99
N SER A 350 17.50 -8.53 0.90
CA SER A 350 16.93 -7.20 0.95
C SER A 350 15.50 -7.20 1.50
N SER A 351 14.70 -8.22 1.20
CA SER A 351 13.32 -8.33 1.69
C SER A 351 13.21 -8.48 3.21
N GLN A 352 14.24 -9.05 3.86
CA GLN A 352 14.20 -9.35 5.30
C GLN A 352 14.00 -8.10 6.18
N ARG A 353 14.39 -6.92 5.69
CA ARG A 353 14.19 -5.65 6.42
C ARG A 353 12.72 -5.26 6.63
N TYR A 354 11.80 -5.96 5.98
CA TYR A 354 10.35 -5.70 6.06
C TYR A 354 9.59 -6.74 6.91
N LYS A 355 10.31 -7.62 7.59
CA LYS A 355 9.72 -8.58 8.54
C LYS A 355 9.08 -7.86 9.73
N SER A 356 8.10 -8.52 10.33
CA SER A 356 7.44 -8.05 11.56
C SER A 356 8.43 -7.77 12.68
N GLU A 357 9.43 -8.65 12.88
CA GLU A 357 10.44 -8.54 13.92
C GLU A 357 11.38 -7.32 13.75
N ILE A 358 11.43 -6.74 12.54
CA ILE A 358 12.22 -5.54 12.23
C ILE A 358 11.37 -4.27 12.25
N ILE A 359 10.12 -4.37 11.78
CA ILE A 359 9.25 -3.20 11.62
C ILE A 359 8.45 -2.90 12.90
N MET A 360 7.92 -3.95 13.56
CA MET A 360 7.04 -3.75 14.70
C MET A 360 7.71 -3.11 15.92
N PRO A 361 8.99 -3.36 16.23
CA PRO A 361 9.69 -2.61 17.27
C PRO A 361 9.75 -1.09 17.02
N LYS A 362 9.71 -0.64 15.77
CA LYS A 362 9.65 0.81 15.45
C LYS A 362 8.29 1.41 15.81
N TRP A 363 7.21 0.63 15.64
CA TRP A 363 5.87 1.03 16.07
C TRP A 363 5.76 1.06 17.60
N ASP A 364 6.28 0.03 18.27
CA ASP A 364 6.34 -0.02 19.73
C ASP A 364 7.08 1.19 20.32
N GLN A 365 8.28 1.45 19.83
CA GLN A 365 9.08 2.62 20.22
C GLN A 365 8.33 3.95 19.99
N LEU A 366 7.65 4.08 18.84
CA LEU A 366 6.85 5.26 18.53
C LEU A 366 5.73 5.46 19.55
N PHE A 367 4.96 4.41 19.85
CA PHE A 367 3.85 4.50 20.79
C PHE A 367 4.35 4.79 22.21
N CYS A 368 5.40 4.12 22.67
CA CYS A 368 6.01 4.39 23.97
C CYS A 368 6.48 5.85 24.09
N ASN A 369 7.23 6.35 23.11
CA ASN A 369 7.70 7.74 23.12
C ASN A 369 6.54 8.75 23.18
N LEU A 370 5.44 8.48 22.50
CA LEU A 370 4.28 9.37 22.51
C LEU A 370 3.56 9.41 23.87
N VAL A 371 3.50 8.29 24.57
CA VAL A 371 2.87 8.19 25.90
C VAL A 371 3.79 8.85 26.97
N GLU A 372 5.09 8.69 26.82
CA GLU A 372 6.09 9.29 27.73
C GLU A 372 6.32 10.80 27.47
N GLY A 373 5.77 11.35 26.37
CA GLY A 373 5.91 12.76 26.01
C GLY A 373 7.28 13.12 25.40
N LEU A 374 7.97 12.14 24.81
CA LEU A 374 9.29 12.24 24.19
C LEU A 374 9.22 12.56 22.67
#